data_3cd9359f3bc36a68c94cebe22a2b2a6f
#
_entry.id   3cd9359f3bc36a68c94cebe22a2b2a6f
#
_cell.length_a   1.000
_cell.length_b   1.000
_cell.length_c   1.000
_cell.angle_alpha   90.00
_cell.angle_beta   90.00
_cell.angle_gamma   90.00
#
_symmetry.space_group_name_H-M   'P 1'
#
loop_
_entity.id
_entity.type
_entity.pdbx_description
1 polymer ?
#
loop_
_entity_poly.entity_id
_entity_poly.type
_entity_poly.pdbx_seq_one_letter_code
_entity_poly.pdbx_strand_id
1 'polypeptide(L)'
;FFIDFTKQSKISIHQFIFSHYKKQTENNPSSMAIFEKKLKSIANTIKDDYIKKYVLEYFLEKIAELTPHSNYNKKNFNYKKTIKSLDSTKRIFRDSQSLTGVELKEFSLLYLLINNSNLIQENLHLIENIKFFTEVNRQVFEELLSKLKSGKKLLVNEMNIDKQLLDKIDKFAPIKHILKSKSKNDYEIVELFEDISRDLINYDLEHRIQELESKFSKDLSEVTFNELKELKKKQN
;
A
#
# COMPACT_ATOMS: atom_id res chain seq x y z
N PHE A 1 -10.19 -19.69 -57.83
CA PHE A 1 -10.18 -18.54 -56.87
C PHE A 1 -10.14 -18.97 -55.41
N PHE A 2 -10.95 -19.95 -54.96
CA PHE A 2 -10.96 -20.40 -53.55
C PHE A 2 -9.72 -21.25 -53.21
N ILE A 3 -9.18 -22.01 -54.13
CA ILE A 3 -8.03 -22.90 -53.93
C ILE A 3 -6.72 -22.12 -53.82
N ASP A 4 -6.60 -20.96 -54.46
CA ASP A 4 -5.40 -20.10 -54.34
C ASP A 4 -5.36 -19.34 -53.03
N PHE A 5 -6.52 -19.02 -52.45
CA PHE A 5 -6.62 -18.33 -51.16
C PHE A 5 -6.17 -19.23 -49.99
N THR A 6 -6.33 -20.55 -50.13
CA THR A 6 -5.89 -21.51 -49.10
C THR A 6 -4.40 -21.82 -49.14
N LYS A 7 -3.73 -21.49 -50.24
CA LYS A 7 -2.28 -21.69 -50.43
C LYS A 7 -1.44 -20.48 -49.99
N GLN A 8 -2.06 -19.33 -49.74
CA GLN A 8 -1.34 -18.18 -49.20
C GLN A 8 -0.92 -18.47 -47.76
N SER A 9 0.35 -18.16 -47.44
CA SER A 9 0.90 -18.29 -46.08
C SER A 9 0.02 -17.53 -45.08
N LYS A 10 -0.63 -18.26 -44.19
CA LYS A 10 -1.46 -17.70 -43.15
C LYS A 10 -0.60 -16.89 -42.19
N ILE A 11 -0.69 -15.58 -42.27
CA ILE A 11 -0.03 -14.68 -41.34
C ILE A 11 -0.86 -14.67 -40.05
N SER A 12 -0.25 -14.87 -38.90
CA SER A 12 -0.94 -14.80 -37.62
C SER A 12 -1.36 -13.35 -37.31
N ILE A 13 -2.44 -13.19 -36.54
CA ILE A 13 -2.97 -11.86 -36.19
C ILE A 13 -1.90 -10.97 -35.54
N HIS A 14 -1.11 -11.49 -34.61
CA HIS A 14 -0.04 -10.72 -33.97
C HIS A 14 1.08 -10.31 -34.94
N GLN A 15 1.44 -11.16 -35.91
CA GLN A 15 2.37 -10.80 -36.99
C GLN A 15 1.82 -9.70 -37.89
N PHE A 16 0.53 -9.78 -38.21
CA PHE A 16 -0.14 -8.75 -39.01
C PHE A 16 -0.16 -7.40 -38.28
N ILE A 17 -0.57 -7.38 -37.00
CA ILE A 17 -0.58 -6.19 -36.16
C ILE A 17 0.80 -5.56 -36.09
N PHE A 18 1.84 -6.36 -35.79
CA PHE A 18 3.20 -5.86 -35.72
C PHE A 18 3.63 -5.22 -37.03
N SER A 19 3.44 -5.92 -38.18
CA SER A 19 3.83 -5.43 -39.48
C SER A 19 3.08 -4.17 -39.92
N HIS A 20 1.79 -4.08 -39.57
CA HIS A 20 0.97 -2.92 -39.88
C HIS A 20 1.48 -1.66 -39.16
N TYR A 21 1.71 -1.72 -37.86
CA TYR A 21 2.18 -0.57 -37.10
C TYR A 21 3.65 -0.25 -37.36
N LYS A 22 4.49 -1.24 -37.64
CA LYS A 22 5.89 -1.04 -38.04
C LYS A 22 6.01 -0.17 -39.29
N LYS A 23 5.17 -0.40 -40.32
CA LYS A 23 5.18 0.38 -41.58
C LYS A 23 4.88 1.86 -41.34
N GLN A 24 4.20 2.19 -40.27
CA GLN A 24 3.81 3.57 -39.91
C GLN A 24 4.81 4.25 -38.95
N THR A 25 5.84 3.54 -38.53
CA THR A 25 6.79 3.99 -37.51
C THR A 25 8.12 4.34 -38.15
N GLU A 26 8.58 5.56 -37.91
CA GLU A 26 9.90 6.01 -38.30
C GLU A 26 10.98 5.39 -37.39
N ASN A 27 12.19 5.26 -37.91
CA ASN A 27 13.30 4.64 -37.21
C ASN A 27 14.01 5.66 -36.27
N ASN A 28 13.25 6.37 -35.43
CA ASN A 28 13.77 7.26 -34.41
C ASN A 28 13.31 6.82 -33.01
N PRO A 29 14.05 7.17 -31.94
CA PRO A 29 13.76 6.72 -30.58
C PRO A 29 12.35 7.08 -30.09
N SER A 30 11.87 8.27 -30.41
CA SER A 30 10.54 8.74 -29.97
C SER A 30 9.42 7.97 -30.64
N SER A 31 9.50 7.75 -31.97
CA SER A 31 8.52 6.95 -32.74
C SER A 31 8.54 5.49 -32.30
N MET A 32 9.73 4.94 -32.00
CA MET A 32 9.86 3.58 -31.46
C MET A 32 9.23 3.43 -30.09
N ALA A 33 9.36 4.42 -29.22
CA ALA A 33 8.70 4.40 -27.90
C ALA A 33 7.17 4.44 -28.02
N ILE A 34 6.63 5.24 -28.92
CA ILE A 34 5.19 5.31 -29.22
C ILE A 34 4.70 3.97 -29.79
N PHE A 35 5.46 3.40 -30.72
CA PHE A 35 5.18 2.08 -31.31
C PHE A 35 5.11 0.99 -30.25
N GLU A 36 6.11 0.90 -29.39
CA GLU A 36 6.13 -0.06 -28.28
C GLU A 36 4.93 0.11 -27.35
N LYS A 37 4.62 1.34 -26.96
CA LYS A 37 3.46 1.65 -26.12
C LYS A 37 2.14 1.20 -26.76
N LYS A 38 2.00 1.39 -28.07
CA LYS A 38 0.81 1.02 -28.81
C LYS A 38 0.63 -0.49 -28.91
N LEU A 39 1.71 -1.24 -29.16
CA LEU A 39 1.69 -2.72 -29.18
C LEU A 39 1.36 -3.30 -27.80
N LYS A 40 1.94 -2.75 -26.73
CA LYS A 40 1.61 -3.13 -25.36
C LYS A 40 0.15 -2.86 -25.02
N SER A 41 -0.39 -1.72 -25.46
CA SER A 41 -1.80 -1.39 -25.28
C SER A 41 -2.72 -2.40 -25.97
N ILE A 42 -2.41 -2.77 -27.21
CA ILE A 42 -3.19 -3.76 -27.97
C ILE A 42 -3.12 -5.14 -27.29
N ALA A 43 -1.94 -5.58 -26.88
CA ALA A 43 -1.80 -6.85 -26.18
C ALA A 43 -2.60 -6.88 -24.85
N ASN A 44 -2.73 -5.72 -24.17
CA ASN A 44 -3.50 -5.60 -22.94
C ASN A 44 -5.03 -5.71 -23.14
N THR A 45 -5.54 -5.59 -24.36
CA THR A 45 -6.97 -5.81 -24.66
C THR A 45 -7.33 -7.30 -24.72
N ILE A 46 -6.34 -8.19 -24.76
CA ILE A 46 -6.54 -9.64 -24.80
C ILE A 46 -7.02 -10.11 -23.42
N LYS A 47 -8.17 -10.77 -23.38
CA LYS A 47 -8.80 -11.25 -22.14
C LYS A 47 -8.11 -12.46 -21.52
N ASP A 48 -7.55 -13.33 -22.38
CA ASP A 48 -6.83 -14.53 -21.95
C ASP A 48 -5.40 -14.18 -21.56
N ASP A 49 -5.03 -14.42 -20.30
CA ASP A 49 -3.74 -14.03 -19.73
C ASP A 49 -2.57 -14.83 -20.34
N TYR A 50 -2.79 -16.07 -20.75
CA TYR A 50 -1.74 -16.88 -21.40
C TYR A 50 -1.45 -16.37 -22.80
N ILE A 51 -2.49 -16.15 -23.60
CA ILE A 51 -2.35 -15.60 -24.96
C ILE A 51 -1.73 -14.20 -24.89
N LYS A 52 -2.19 -13.36 -23.98
CA LYS A 52 -1.64 -12.02 -23.73
C LYS A 52 -0.15 -12.07 -23.45
N LYS A 53 0.31 -13.00 -22.57
CA LYS A 53 1.72 -13.15 -22.23
C LYS A 53 2.56 -13.46 -23.46
N TYR A 54 2.18 -14.47 -24.24
CA TYR A 54 2.93 -14.87 -25.43
C TYR A 54 2.92 -13.81 -26.55
N VAL A 55 1.83 -13.08 -26.72
CA VAL A 55 1.75 -11.97 -27.67
C VAL A 55 2.66 -10.81 -27.25
N LEU A 56 2.71 -10.49 -25.96
CA LEU A 56 3.63 -9.48 -25.42
C LEU A 56 5.09 -9.88 -25.62
N GLU A 57 5.44 -11.13 -25.31
CA GLU A 57 6.80 -11.65 -25.50
C GLU A 57 7.22 -11.56 -26.98
N TYR A 58 6.35 -11.96 -27.90
CA TYR A 58 6.60 -11.84 -29.34
C TYR A 58 6.84 -10.38 -29.76
N PHE A 59 6.01 -9.44 -29.30
CA PHE A 59 6.21 -8.02 -29.65
C PHE A 59 7.53 -7.47 -29.12
N LEU A 60 7.87 -7.79 -27.88
CA LEU A 60 9.12 -7.33 -27.24
C LEU A 60 10.36 -7.91 -27.95
N GLU A 61 10.32 -9.18 -28.35
CA GLU A 61 11.39 -9.81 -29.11
C GLU A 61 11.59 -9.12 -30.46
N LYS A 62 10.50 -8.88 -31.19
CA LYS A 62 10.54 -8.19 -32.48
C LYS A 62 10.97 -6.73 -32.40
N ILE A 63 10.63 -6.02 -31.33
CA ILE A 63 11.12 -4.66 -31.07
C ILE A 63 12.63 -4.67 -30.76
N ALA A 64 13.10 -5.67 -30.00
CA ALA A 64 14.51 -5.81 -29.67
C ALA A 64 15.37 -6.08 -30.94
N GLU A 65 14.81 -6.79 -31.93
CA GLU A 65 15.49 -6.99 -33.26
C GLU A 65 15.63 -5.68 -34.03
N LEU A 66 14.73 -4.69 -33.81
CA LEU A 66 14.72 -3.41 -34.51
C LEU A 66 15.59 -2.35 -33.83
N THR A 67 15.82 -2.46 -32.53
CA THR A 67 16.69 -1.55 -31.80
C THR A 67 18.15 -1.89 -32.13
N PRO A 68 18.98 -0.90 -32.58
CA PRO A 68 20.40 -1.19 -32.80
C PRO A 68 20.96 -1.69 -31.48
N HIS A 69 21.51 -2.90 -31.53
CA HIS A 69 22.25 -3.42 -30.38
C HIS A 69 23.39 -2.45 -30.12
N SER A 70 23.23 -1.60 -29.13
CA SER A 70 24.40 -1.01 -28.52
C SER A 70 25.22 -2.22 -28.06
N ASN A 71 26.41 -2.39 -28.60
CA ASN A 71 27.46 -3.25 -28.06
C ASN A 71 27.94 -2.66 -26.71
N TYR A 72 26.99 -2.26 -25.86
CA TYR A 72 27.23 -2.29 -24.44
C TYR A 72 27.48 -3.76 -24.17
N ASN A 73 28.77 -4.12 -24.05
CA ASN A 73 29.14 -5.31 -23.35
C ASN A 73 28.05 -5.53 -22.31
N LYS A 74 27.27 -6.60 -22.49
CA LYS A 74 26.52 -7.18 -21.40
C LYS A 74 27.59 -7.56 -20.38
N LYS A 75 28.17 -6.56 -19.67
CA LYS A 75 28.61 -6.80 -18.32
C LYS A 75 27.38 -7.43 -17.76
N ASN A 76 27.44 -8.74 -17.65
CA ASN A 76 26.49 -9.49 -16.86
C ASN A 76 26.37 -8.69 -15.57
N PHE A 77 25.44 -7.75 -15.55
CA PHE A 77 24.88 -7.30 -14.33
C PHE A 77 24.20 -8.54 -13.80
N ASN A 78 25.03 -9.42 -13.25
CA ASN A 78 24.57 -10.40 -12.31
C ASN A 78 23.97 -9.58 -11.17
N TYR A 79 22.74 -9.12 -11.35
CA TYR A 79 21.85 -8.68 -10.28
C TYR A 79 21.58 -9.79 -9.26
N LYS A 80 22.33 -10.87 -9.37
CA LYS A 80 22.52 -11.88 -8.33
C LYS A 80 23.62 -11.55 -7.32
N LYS A 81 24.11 -10.33 -7.24
CA LYS A 81 24.46 -9.82 -5.93
C LYS A 81 23.14 -9.54 -5.24
N THR A 82 22.49 -10.58 -4.78
CA THR A 82 21.63 -10.49 -3.61
C THR A 82 22.41 -9.64 -2.64
N ILE A 83 22.04 -8.35 -2.54
CA ILE A 83 22.47 -7.52 -1.44
C ILE A 83 22.03 -8.38 -0.26
N LYS A 84 22.99 -9.05 0.37
CA LYS A 84 22.71 -9.83 1.57
C LYS A 84 22.10 -8.82 2.51
N SER A 85 20.78 -8.86 2.66
CA SER A 85 20.11 -7.98 3.60
C SER A 85 20.80 -8.18 4.93
N LEU A 86 21.20 -7.09 5.57
CA LEU A 86 21.83 -7.11 6.88
C LEU A 86 20.99 -7.99 7.80
N ASP A 87 21.61 -8.77 8.66
CA ASP A 87 20.86 -9.66 9.57
C ASP A 87 19.90 -8.88 10.46
N SER A 88 20.23 -7.62 10.78
CA SER A 88 19.30 -6.66 11.40
C SER A 88 18.05 -6.42 10.55
N THR A 89 18.18 -6.23 9.24
CA THR A 89 17.04 -6.02 8.32
C THR A 89 16.16 -7.28 8.24
N LYS A 90 16.79 -8.47 8.23
CA LYS A 90 16.05 -9.74 8.23
C LYS A 90 15.30 -9.98 9.53
N ARG A 91 15.87 -9.55 10.68
CA ARG A 91 15.19 -9.60 11.99
C ARG A 91 13.99 -8.66 12.00
N ILE A 92 14.19 -7.39 11.61
CA ILE A 92 13.10 -6.40 11.51
C ILE A 92 11.98 -6.91 10.61
N PHE A 93 12.32 -7.48 9.45
CA PHE A 93 11.34 -8.04 8.52
C PHE A 93 10.55 -9.22 9.13
N ARG A 94 11.23 -10.14 9.81
CA ARG A 94 10.58 -11.25 10.51
C ARG A 94 9.67 -10.78 11.64
N ASP A 95 10.14 -9.83 12.43
CA ASP A 95 9.39 -9.27 13.56
C ASP A 95 8.16 -8.47 13.07
N SER A 96 8.25 -7.81 11.89
CA SER A 96 7.13 -7.06 11.31
C SER A 96 6.09 -7.94 10.61
N GLN A 97 6.44 -9.16 10.18
CA GLN A 97 5.47 -10.08 9.55
C GLN A 97 4.35 -10.54 10.48
N SER A 98 4.56 -10.47 11.79
CA SER A 98 3.54 -10.79 12.79
C SER A 98 2.61 -9.61 13.11
N LEU A 99 2.94 -8.39 12.63
CA LEU A 99 2.16 -7.19 12.92
C LEU A 99 1.09 -6.96 11.86
N THR A 100 -0.11 -6.66 12.31
CA THR A 100 -1.22 -6.28 11.43
C THR A 100 -1.10 -4.82 10.99
N GLY A 101 -1.77 -4.45 9.89
CA GLY A 101 -1.82 -3.06 9.44
C GLY A 101 -2.42 -2.11 10.48
N VAL A 102 -3.34 -2.63 11.32
CA VAL A 102 -3.96 -1.88 12.41
C VAL A 102 -2.99 -1.64 13.55
N GLU A 103 -2.24 -2.66 13.97
CA GLU A 103 -1.19 -2.50 15.00
C GLU A 103 -0.14 -1.47 14.58
N LEU A 104 0.22 -1.41 13.30
CA LEU A 104 1.15 -0.40 12.79
C LEU A 104 0.57 1.03 12.87
N LYS A 105 -0.74 1.19 12.65
CA LYS A 105 -1.44 2.48 12.85
C LYS A 105 -1.52 2.84 14.32
N GLU A 106 -1.84 1.87 15.18
CA GLU A 106 -1.82 2.04 16.65
C GLU A 106 -0.43 2.47 17.14
N PHE A 107 0.64 1.81 16.69
CA PHE A 107 2.01 2.22 17.03
C PHE A 107 2.33 3.63 16.53
N SER A 108 1.85 4.02 15.35
CA SER A 108 2.04 5.36 14.83
C SER A 108 1.37 6.42 15.70
N LEU A 109 0.13 6.16 16.13
CA LEU A 109 -0.60 7.05 17.02
C LEU A 109 0.08 7.16 18.39
N LEU A 110 0.46 6.02 19.00
CA LEU A 110 1.19 6.01 20.28
C LEU A 110 2.53 6.73 20.17
N TYR A 111 3.25 6.56 19.07
CA TYR A 111 4.51 7.27 18.81
C TYR A 111 4.32 8.79 18.78
N LEU A 112 3.26 9.27 18.11
CA LEU A 112 2.94 10.72 18.07
C LEU A 112 2.57 11.24 19.45
N LEU A 113 1.72 10.54 20.20
CA LEU A 113 1.31 10.92 21.55
C LEU A 113 2.51 11.01 22.51
N ILE A 114 3.44 10.07 22.43
CA ILE A 114 4.63 10.03 23.28
C ILE A 114 5.61 11.17 22.95
N ASN A 115 5.85 11.43 21.65
CA ASN A 115 6.91 12.34 21.23
C ASN A 115 6.43 13.77 20.98
N ASN A 116 5.13 14.01 20.77
CA ASN A 116 4.55 15.30 20.40
C ASN A 116 3.33 15.66 21.28
N SER A 117 3.33 15.25 22.54
CA SER A 117 2.21 15.40 23.47
C SER A 117 1.71 16.84 23.59
N ASN A 118 2.61 17.83 23.55
CA ASN A 118 2.26 19.25 23.69
C ASN A 118 1.39 19.73 22.52
N LEU A 119 1.72 19.32 21.29
CA LEU A 119 0.97 19.72 20.08
C LEU A 119 -0.40 19.03 20.00
N ILE A 120 -0.52 17.84 20.59
CA ILE A 120 -1.72 17.02 20.49
C ILE A 120 -2.70 17.38 21.61
N GLN A 121 -2.24 18.01 22.67
CA GLN A 121 -3.07 18.36 23.83
C GLN A 121 -4.29 19.23 23.48
N GLU A 122 -4.17 20.10 22.47
CA GLU A 122 -5.27 20.92 21.97
C GLU A 122 -6.30 20.14 21.16
N ASN A 123 -5.91 18.96 20.64
CA ASN A 123 -6.72 18.10 19.75
C ASN A 123 -7.15 16.78 20.41
N LEU A 124 -7.17 16.72 21.75
CA LEU A 124 -7.53 15.48 22.48
C LEU A 124 -8.94 14.97 22.17
N HIS A 125 -9.86 15.86 21.78
CA HIS A 125 -11.24 15.50 21.42
C HIS A 125 -11.30 14.52 20.22
N LEU A 126 -10.29 14.52 19.35
CA LEU A 126 -10.23 13.63 18.18
C LEU A 126 -9.96 12.19 18.58
N ILE A 127 -9.24 11.97 19.67
CA ILE A 127 -8.83 10.63 20.10
C ILE A 127 -9.77 9.99 21.13
N GLU A 128 -10.74 10.73 21.67
CA GLU A 128 -11.68 10.20 22.67
C GLU A 128 -12.54 9.06 22.13
N ASN A 129 -12.77 9.03 20.82
CA ASN A 129 -13.59 8.03 20.15
C ASN A 129 -12.77 6.89 19.52
N ILE A 130 -11.43 6.93 19.65
CA ILE A 130 -10.57 5.90 19.08
C ILE A 130 -10.58 4.66 19.96
N LYS A 131 -10.79 3.52 19.34
CA LYS A 131 -10.65 2.22 19.96
C LYS A 131 -9.42 1.49 19.44
N PHE A 132 -8.61 1.02 20.36
CA PHE A 132 -7.47 0.15 20.05
C PHE A 132 -7.94 -1.30 20.05
N PHE A 133 -7.48 -2.04 19.04
CA PHE A 133 -7.81 -3.45 18.85
C PHE A 133 -6.84 -4.36 19.61
N THR A 134 -5.59 -3.94 19.76
CA THR A 134 -4.58 -4.66 20.52
C THR A 134 -4.68 -4.29 22.00
N GLU A 135 -4.94 -5.27 22.85
CA GLU A 135 -5.17 -5.07 24.29
C GLU A 135 -4.01 -4.32 24.96
N VAL A 136 -2.77 -4.71 24.66
CA VAL A 136 -1.57 -4.08 25.25
C VAL A 136 -1.44 -2.62 24.80
N ASN A 137 -1.69 -2.32 23.54
CA ASN A 137 -1.65 -0.96 23.01
C ASN A 137 -2.78 -0.11 23.59
N ARG A 138 -3.96 -0.70 23.84
CA ARG A 138 -5.10 -0.04 24.46
C ARG A 138 -4.77 0.41 25.86
N GLN A 139 -4.18 -0.43 26.70
CA GLN A 139 -3.79 -0.09 28.06
C GLN A 139 -2.82 1.10 28.10
N VAL A 140 -1.82 1.09 27.21
CA VAL A 140 -0.88 2.22 27.08
C VAL A 140 -1.59 3.50 26.64
N PHE A 141 -2.48 3.37 25.66
CA PHE A 141 -3.26 4.51 25.17
C PHE A 141 -4.13 5.14 26.26
N GLU A 142 -4.85 4.34 27.05
CA GLU A 142 -5.68 4.79 28.16
C GLU A 142 -4.85 5.49 29.24
N GLU A 143 -3.67 4.95 29.58
CA GLU A 143 -2.75 5.59 30.53
C GLU A 143 -2.23 6.93 30.00
N LEU A 144 -1.81 6.99 28.73
CA LEU A 144 -1.38 8.23 28.07
C LEU A 144 -2.51 9.27 28.07
N LEU A 145 -3.71 8.86 27.68
CA LEU A 145 -4.88 9.74 27.61
C LEU A 145 -5.25 10.32 28.97
N SER A 146 -5.21 9.50 30.03
CA SER A 146 -5.50 9.94 31.39
C SER A 146 -4.51 11.01 31.88
N LYS A 147 -3.22 10.84 31.56
CA LYS A 147 -2.18 11.82 31.90
C LYS A 147 -2.29 13.09 31.07
N LEU A 148 -2.58 13.00 29.78
CA LEU A 148 -2.80 14.16 28.92
C LEU A 148 -4.01 14.99 29.38
N LYS A 149 -5.12 14.35 29.74
CA LYS A 149 -6.32 15.01 30.29
C LYS A 149 -6.06 15.72 31.63
N SER A 150 -5.12 15.19 32.42
CA SER A 150 -4.76 15.82 33.71
C SER A 150 -3.84 17.05 33.55
N GLY A 151 -3.46 17.42 32.31
CA GLY A 151 -2.57 18.55 32.04
C GLY A 151 -1.12 18.37 32.54
N LYS A 152 -0.76 17.17 32.96
CA LYS A 152 0.61 16.86 33.39
C LYS A 152 1.51 16.64 32.20
N LYS A 153 2.74 17.17 32.29
CA LYS A 153 3.76 16.92 31.28
C LYS A 153 4.05 15.42 31.21
N LEU A 154 3.95 14.84 30.03
CA LEU A 154 4.24 13.43 29.82
C LEU A 154 5.74 13.17 30.01
N LEU A 155 6.07 12.56 31.13
CA LEU A 155 7.39 11.99 31.37
C LEU A 155 7.28 10.47 31.20
N VAL A 156 7.76 9.97 30.07
CA VAL A 156 7.69 8.54 29.70
C VAL A 156 8.33 7.65 30.77
N ASN A 157 9.34 8.17 31.48
CA ASN A 157 10.03 7.46 32.57
C ASN A 157 9.15 7.26 33.82
N GLU A 158 8.06 8.02 33.98
CA GLU A 158 7.11 7.91 35.10
C GLU A 158 5.89 7.05 34.73
N MET A 159 5.86 6.50 33.55
CA MET A 159 4.79 5.63 33.08
C MET A 159 5.17 4.18 33.34
N ASN A 160 4.19 3.40 33.77
CA ASN A 160 4.37 1.96 33.97
C ASN A 160 4.25 1.18 32.64
N ILE A 161 4.87 1.72 31.59
CA ILE A 161 4.86 1.10 30.26
C ILE A 161 6.04 0.13 30.15
N ASP A 162 5.76 -1.05 29.64
CA ASP A 162 6.80 -2.04 29.35
C ASP A 162 7.82 -1.46 28.35
N LYS A 163 9.10 -1.49 28.74
CA LYS A 163 10.20 -1.04 27.87
C LYS A 163 10.25 -1.77 26.54
N GLN A 164 9.87 -3.06 26.53
CA GLN A 164 9.84 -3.84 25.29
C GLN A 164 8.77 -3.32 24.33
N LEU A 165 7.65 -2.84 24.85
CA LEU A 165 6.58 -2.23 24.04
C LEU A 165 7.01 -0.87 23.50
N LEU A 166 7.66 -0.04 24.33
CA LEU A 166 8.22 1.25 23.87
C LEU A 166 9.23 1.04 22.74
N ASP A 167 10.12 0.04 22.89
CA ASP A 167 11.08 -0.32 21.86
C ASP A 167 10.37 -0.82 20.57
N LYS A 168 9.27 -1.56 20.68
CA LYS A 168 8.46 -1.96 19.51
C LYS A 168 7.80 -0.77 18.84
N ILE A 169 7.19 0.14 19.60
CA ILE A 169 6.58 1.36 19.07
C ILE A 169 7.64 2.19 18.34
N ASP A 170 8.79 2.42 18.95
CA ASP A 170 9.89 3.18 18.34
C ASP A 170 10.47 2.49 17.09
N LYS A 171 10.52 1.16 17.07
CA LYS A 171 11.06 0.38 15.97
C LYS A 171 10.11 0.25 14.78
N PHE A 172 8.82 0.06 15.04
CA PHE A 172 7.85 -0.33 14.02
C PHE A 172 6.83 0.76 13.65
N ALA A 173 6.77 1.90 14.34
CA ALA A 173 5.89 2.99 13.95
C ALA A 173 6.29 3.56 12.58
N PRO A 174 5.47 3.39 11.50
CA PRO A 174 5.80 3.86 10.16
C PRO A 174 6.00 5.37 10.08
N ILE A 175 5.27 6.12 10.90
CA ILE A 175 5.31 7.58 10.96
C ILE A 175 6.69 8.14 11.34
N LYS A 176 7.46 7.38 12.09
CA LYS A 176 8.83 7.77 12.47
C LYS A 176 9.72 8.07 11.26
N HIS A 177 9.57 7.28 10.19
CA HIS A 177 10.33 7.50 8.95
C HIS A 177 9.87 8.76 8.23
N ILE A 178 8.57 9.06 8.28
CA ILE A 178 8.00 10.26 7.68
C ILE A 178 8.48 11.52 8.43
N LEU A 179 8.51 11.47 9.75
CA LEU A 179 8.97 12.59 10.60
C LEU A 179 10.46 12.84 10.48
N LYS A 180 11.29 11.80 10.31
CA LYS A 180 12.74 11.91 10.16
C LYS A 180 13.18 12.39 8.78
N SER A 181 12.40 12.13 7.73
CA SER A 181 12.77 12.44 6.34
C SER A 181 12.68 13.94 6.00
N LYS A 182 11.90 14.71 6.77
CA LYS A 182 11.77 16.17 6.64
C LYS A 182 11.63 16.75 8.05
N SER A 183 12.26 17.90 8.32
CA SER A 183 11.92 18.71 9.47
C SER A 183 10.49 19.21 9.28
N LYS A 184 9.51 18.50 9.82
CA LYS A 184 8.11 18.84 9.68
C LYS A 184 7.75 19.98 10.63
N ASN A 185 6.91 20.89 10.15
CA ASN A 185 6.31 21.93 10.97
C ASN A 185 5.27 21.34 11.91
N ASP A 186 5.01 21.98 13.02
CA ASP A 186 4.03 21.55 14.02
C ASP A 186 2.64 21.27 13.41
N TYR A 187 2.24 22.07 12.41
CA TYR A 187 0.99 21.89 11.67
C TYR A 187 0.92 20.54 10.94
N GLU A 188 2.00 20.14 10.28
CA GLU A 188 2.04 18.85 9.55
C GLU A 188 1.98 17.65 10.51
N ILE A 189 2.46 17.81 11.75
CA ILE A 189 2.38 16.77 12.79
C ILE A 189 0.93 16.60 13.25
N VAL A 190 0.21 17.71 13.44
CA VAL A 190 -1.22 17.68 13.79
C VAL A 190 -2.04 17.07 12.67
N GLU A 191 -1.80 17.43 11.42
CA GLU A 191 -2.48 16.85 10.26
C GLU A 191 -2.28 15.32 10.18
N LEU A 192 -1.04 14.84 10.37
CA LEU A 192 -0.75 13.40 10.43
C LEU A 192 -1.45 12.69 11.58
N PHE A 193 -1.54 13.37 12.73
CA PHE A 193 -2.26 12.87 13.88
C PHE A 193 -3.77 12.74 13.58
N GLU A 194 -4.38 13.75 12.95
CA GLU A 194 -5.78 13.72 12.52
C GLU A 194 -6.05 12.60 11.52
N ASP A 195 -5.18 12.44 10.52
CA ASP A 195 -5.32 11.40 9.50
C ASP A 195 -5.27 9.99 10.09
N ILE A 196 -4.28 9.72 10.96
CA ILE A 196 -4.17 8.41 11.62
C ILE A 196 -5.36 8.16 12.55
N SER A 197 -5.81 9.20 13.27
CA SER A 197 -6.97 9.12 14.15
C SER A 197 -8.24 8.78 13.38
N ARG A 198 -8.48 9.47 12.25
CA ARG A 198 -9.58 9.21 11.34
C ARG A 198 -9.54 7.79 10.77
N ASP A 199 -8.36 7.34 10.38
CA ASP A 199 -8.14 6.00 9.84
C ASP A 199 -8.50 4.90 10.86
N LEU A 200 -8.14 5.07 12.14
CA LEU A 200 -8.47 4.12 13.20
C LEU A 200 -9.97 4.11 13.52
N ILE A 201 -10.62 5.29 13.52
CA ILE A 201 -12.08 5.42 13.70
C ILE A 201 -12.81 4.73 12.54
N ASN A 202 -12.39 4.96 11.30
CA ASN A 202 -12.98 4.33 10.12
C ASN A 202 -12.81 2.81 10.17
N TYR A 203 -11.66 2.32 10.60
CA TYR A 203 -11.42 0.90 10.77
C TYR A 203 -12.34 0.26 11.81
N ASP A 204 -12.58 0.92 12.97
CA ASP A 204 -13.55 0.44 13.97
C ASP A 204 -14.96 0.39 13.36
N LEU A 205 -15.33 1.42 12.60
CA LEU A 205 -16.63 1.48 11.94
C LEU A 205 -16.80 0.33 10.93
N GLU A 206 -15.81 0.11 10.07
CA GLU A 206 -15.83 -1.00 9.09
C GLU A 206 -15.90 -2.36 9.77
N HIS A 207 -15.12 -2.56 10.83
CA HIS A 207 -15.13 -3.81 11.57
C HIS A 207 -16.52 -4.08 12.21
N ARG A 208 -17.14 -3.07 12.80
CA ARG A 208 -18.50 -3.17 13.37
C ARG A 208 -19.55 -3.46 12.30
N ILE A 209 -19.44 -2.84 11.13
CA ILE A 209 -20.32 -3.13 9.99
C ILE A 209 -20.18 -4.59 9.58
N GLN A 210 -18.96 -5.11 9.43
CA GLN A 210 -18.71 -6.50 9.06
C GLN A 210 -19.25 -7.50 10.11
N GLU A 211 -19.08 -7.20 11.39
CA GLU A 211 -19.64 -8.01 12.46
C GLU A 211 -21.17 -8.03 12.42
N LEU A 212 -21.82 -6.88 12.21
CA LEU A 212 -23.28 -6.79 12.10
C LEU A 212 -23.79 -7.47 10.82
N GLU A 213 -23.11 -7.35 9.69
CA GLU A 213 -23.43 -8.08 8.45
C GLU A 213 -23.36 -9.59 8.67
N SER A 214 -22.34 -10.07 9.38
CA SER A 214 -22.20 -11.48 9.73
C SER A 214 -23.31 -11.97 10.68
N LYS A 215 -23.72 -11.14 11.63
CA LYS A 215 -24.85 -11.43 12.55
C LYS A 215 -26.17 -11.43 11.78
N PHE A 216 -26.41 -10.40 10.97
CA PHE A 216 -27.62 -10.27 10.17
C PHE A 216 -27.81 -11.42 9.17
N SER A 217 -26.74 -11.92 8.59
CA SER A 217 -26.81 -13.09 7.70
C SER A 217 -27.23 -14.38 8.41
N LYS A 218 -27.05 -14.47 9.74
CA LYS A 218 -27.42 -15.63 10.56
C LYS A 218 -28.80 -15.47 11.19
N ASP A 219 -29.13 -14.26 11.60
CA ASP A 219 -30.38 -13.91 12.25
C ASP A 219 -30.93 -12.63 11.60
N LEU A 220 -31.93 -12.77 10.74
CA LEU A 220 -32.56 -11.69 9.99
C LEU A 220 -33.41 -10.79 10.92
N SER A 221 -32.78 -10.25 11.96
CA SER A 221 -33.41 -9.37 12.94
C SER A 221 -33.55 -7.94 12.41
N GLU A 222 -34.74 -7.35 12.58
CA GLU A 222 -35.01 -5.96 12.22
C GLU A 222 -34.13 -4.98 13.02
N VAL A 223 -33.82 -5.31 14.26
CA VAL A 223 -32.92 -4.50 15.12
C VAL A 223 -31.53 -4.43 14.51
N THR A 224 -30.94 -5.58 14.14
CA THR A 224 -29.62 -5.66 13.51
C THR A 224 -29.59 -4.93 12.16
N PHE A 225 -30.68 -5.01 11.39
CA PHE A 225 -30.81 -4.27 10.14
C PHE A 225 -30.80 -2.77 10.33
N ASN A 226 -31.54 -2.25 11.29
CA ASN A 226 -31.61 -0.83 11.60
C ASN A 226 -30.25 -0.29 12.09
N GLU A 227 -29.56 -1.02 12.99
CA GLU A 227 -28.21 -0.68 13.42
C GLU A 227 -27.21 -0.62 12.24
N LEU A 228 -27.26 -1.65 11.37
CA LEU A 228 -26.42 -1.71 10.16
C LEU A 228 -26.66 -0.49 9.24
N LYS A 229 -27.92 -0.13 9.05
CA LYS A 229 -28.33 1.02 8.22
C LYS A 229 -27.81 2.33 8.80
N GLU A 230 -27.87 2.52 10.10
CA GLU A 230 -27.36 3.73 10.76
C GLU A 230 -25.83 3.82 10.71
N LEU A 231 -25.10 2.70 10.85
CA LEU A 231 -23.65 2.70 10.73
C LEU A 231 -23.19 2.96 9.29
N LYS A 232 -23.87 2.38 8.29
CA LYS A 232 -23.55 2.64 6.87
C LYS A 232 -23.82 4.09 6.45
N LYS A 233 -24.78 4.79 7.09
CA LYS A 233 -24.97 6.23 6.86
C LYS A 233 -23.82 7.09 7.42
N LYS A 234 -23.14 6.63 8.47
CA LYS A 234 -22.00 7.34 9.07
C LYS A 234 -20.71 7.12 8.29
N GLN A 235 -20.64 6.09 7.44
CA GLN A 235 -19.50 5.77 6.60
C GLN A 235 -19.47 6.64 5.32
N ASN A 236 -20.62 7.09 4.83
CA ASN A 236 -20.77 7.97 3.65
C ASN A 236 -20.76 9.45 4.07
#